data_aa66633c1c39f152bfae6a494695cdf3
#
_entry.id   aa66633c1c39f152bfae6a494695cdf3
#
_cell.length_a   1.000
_cell.length_b   1.000
_cell.length_c   1.000
_cell.angle_alpha   90.00
_cell.angle_beta   90.00
_cell.angle_gamma   90.00
#
_symmetry.space_group_name_H-M   'P 1'
#
loop_
_entity.id
_entity.type
_entity.pdbx_description
1 polymer ?
#
loop_
_entity_poly.entity_id
_entity_poly.type
_entity_poly.pdbx_seq_one_letter_code
_entity_poly.pdbx_strand_id
1 'polypeptide(L)'
;MRRGSPFIEEHGGYESNLTARGANFSGGQKQRLLIARALAAAPEILILDDSSSALDYRTDAQLRKTLREQLPDTTIVMIAQRISSVRFADKILVLDKGKAIGFGPDEELMRTCEVYRNIYASQHADDEGGFHE
;
A
#
# COMPACT_ATOMS: atom_id res chain seq x y z
N MET A 1 -20.36 11.17 14.45
CA MET A 1 -19.85 10.10 15.34
C MET A 1 -18.82 9.29 14.58
N ARG A 2 -17.52 9.49 14.81
CA ARG A 2 -16.44 8.73 14.16
C ARG A 2 -16.45 7.34 14.78
N ARG A 3 -16.82 6.32 14.04
CA ARG A 3 -16.66 4.94 14.49
C ARG A 3 -15.15 4.68 14.58
N GLY A 4 -14.66 4.45 15.80
CA GLY A 4 -13.30 3.99 16.01
C GLY A 4 -13.05 2.73 15.19
N SER A 5 -11.82 2.51 14.74
CA SER A 5 -11.48 1.27 14.07
C SER A 5 -11.72 0.12 15.04
N PRO A 6 -12.44 -0.95 14.67
CA PRO A 6 -12.80 -2.04 15.60
C PRO A 6 -11.61 -2.58 16.40
N PHE A 7 -10.43 -2.69 15.77
CA PHE A 7 -9.23 -3.18 16.44
C PHE A 7 -8.69 -2.23 17.53
N ILE A 8 -9.00 -0.92 17.48
CA ILE A 8 -8.63 0.03 18.53
C ILE A 8 -9.51 -0.19 19.75
N GLU A 9 -10.81 -0.43 19.52
CA GLU A 9 -11.77 -0.72 20.59
C GLU A 9 -11.45 -2.04 21.30
N GLU A 10 -11.08 -3.09 20.55
CA GLU A 10 -10.62 -4.39 21.08
C GLU A 10 -9.38 -4.29 21.98
N HIS A 11 -8.53 -3.27 21.74
CA HIS A 11 -7.32 -3.04 22.53
C HIS A 11 -7.49 -2.00 23.66
N GLY A 12 -8.72 -1.64 24.02
CA GLY A 12 -9.02 -0.72 25.11
C GLY A 12 -9.21 0.75 24.71
N GLY A 13 -9.40 1.00 23.41
CA GLY A 13 -9.68 2.33 22.87
C GLY A 13 -8.44 3.20 22.66
N TYR A 14 -8.67 4.48 22.39
CA TYR A 14 -7.61 5.44 22.05
C TYR A 14 -6.69 5.80 23.23
N GLU A 15 -7.14 5.55 24.47
CA GLU A 15 -6.36 5.79 25.70
C GLU A 15 -5.47 4.61 26.08
N SER A 16 -5.51 3.51 25.30
CA SER A 16 -4.72 2.33 25.59
C SER A 16 -3.22 2.56 25.33
N ASN A 17 -2.39 2.02 26.22
CA ASN A 17 -0.95 2.12 26.09
C ASN A 17 -0.43 1.22 24.95
N LEU A 18 0.39 1.81 24.08
CA LEU A 18 1.21 1.07 23.15
C LEU A 18 2.40 0.48 23.90
N THR A 19 2.56 -0.84 23.88
CA THR A 19 3.79 -1.46 24.37
C THR A 19 4.99 -1.09 23.49
N ALA A 20 6.20 -1.28 24.00
CA ALA A 20 7.42 -1.01 23.25
C ALA A 20 7.35 -1.69 21.85
N ARG A 21 7.56 -0.90 20.80
CA ARG A 21 7.45 -1.31 19.39
C ARG A 21 6.06 -1.85 18.97
N GLY A 22 5.01 -1.54 19.74
CA GLY A 22 3.64 -2.00 19.46
C GLY A 22 3.50 -3.53 19.48
N ALA A 23 4.19 -4.23 20.39
CA ALA A 23 4.19 -5.70 20.44
C ALA A 23 2.80 -6.30 20.65
N ASN A 24 1.85 -5.53 21.16
CA ASN A 24 0.44 -5.91 21.36
C ASN A 24 -0.42 -5.78 20.09
N PHE A 25 0.14 -5.36 18.93
CA PHE A 25 -0.58 -5.24 17.66
C PHE A 25 -0.01 -6.16 16.59
N SER A 26 -0.88 -6.68 15.71
CA SER A 26 -0.43 -7.40 14.52
C SER A 26 0.34 -6.47 13.55
N GLY A 27 1.12 -7.04 12.64
CA GLY A 27 1.85 -6.27 11.63
C GLY A 27 0.95 -5.32 10.84
N GLY A 28 -0.19 -5.81 10.35
CA GLY A 28 -1.16 -5.00 9.62
C GLY A 28 -1.85 -3.93 10.47
N GLN A 29 -2.07 -4.18 11.77
CA GLN A 29 -2.60 -3.17 12.69
C GLN A 29 -1.57 -2.05 12.92
N LYS A 30 -0.29 -2.40 13.15
CA LYS A 30 0.81 -1.44 13.27
C LYS A 30 0.92 -0.55 12.03
N GLN A 31 0.88 -1.16 10.85
CA GLN A 31 0.95 -0.46 9.57
C GLN A 31 -0.16 0.58 9.44
N ARG A 32 -1.40 0.20 9.75
CA ARG A 32 -2.54 1.13 9.73
C ARG A 32 -2.38 2.28 10.73
N LEU A 33 -1.85 2.03 11.92
CA LEU A 33 -1.55 3.08 12.91
C LEU A 33 -0.46 4.03 12.43
N LEU A 34 0.60 3.53 11.78
CA LEU A 34 1.67 4.35 11.21
C LEU A 34 1.14 5.26 10.09
N ILE A 35 0.30 4.73 9.21
CA ILE A 35 -0.35 5.50 8.15
C ILE A 35 -1.28 6.56 8.76
N ALA A 36 -2.12 6.19 9.74
CA ALA A 36 -3.00 7.12 10.43
C ALA A 36 -2.22 8.27 11.10
N ARG A 37 -1.06 7.97 11.69
CA ARG A 37 -0.16 8.97 12.27
C ARG A 37 0.38 9.94 11.22
N ALA A 38 0.81 9.42 10.05
CA ALA A 38 1.30 10.27 8.96
C ALA A 38 0.18 11.18 8.42
N LEU A 39 -1.04 10.66 8.30
CA LEU A 39 -2.22 11.42 7.85
C LEU A 39 -2.68 12.50 8.83
N ALA A 40 -2.46 12.31 10.12
CA ALA A 40 -2.84 13.28 11.13
C ALA A 40 -2.12 14.63 10.98
N ALA A 41 -0.98 14.66 10.28
CA ALA A 41 -0.24 15.87 9.95
C ALA A 41 -0.80 16.63 8.75
N ALA A 42 -1.86 16.12 8.08
CA ALA A 42 -2.43 16.65 6.83
C ALA A 42 -1.35 17.03 5.79
N PRO A 43 -0.52 16.08 5.37
CA PRO A 43 0.63 16.35 4.50
C PRO A 43 0.21 16.71 3.08
N GLU A 44 0.93 17.61 2.43
CA GLU A 44 0.81 17.86 0.99
C GLU A 44 1.41 16.70 0.16
N ILE A 45 2.44 16.03 0.69
CA ILE A 45 3.09 14.86 0.08
C ILE A 45 3.12 13.74 1.11
N LEU A 46 2.53 12.61 0.77
CA LEU A 46 2.54 11.38 1.57
C LEU A 46 3.42 10.33 0.90
N ILE A 47 4.48 9.89 1.59
CA ILE A 47 5.35 8.81 1.11
C ILE A 47 5.01 7.52 1.86
N LEU A 48 4.66 6.50 1.10
CA LEU A 48 4.31 5.16 1.59
C LEU A 48 5.37 4.17 1.08
N ASP A 49 6.37 3.90 1.93
CA ASP A 49 7.45 2.96 1.62
C ASP A 49 7.09 1.57 2.17
N ASP A 50 6.90 0.61 1.25
CA ASP A 50 6.50 -0.78 1.51
C ASP A 50 5.34 -0.92 2.52
N SER A 51 4.45 0.06 2.51
CA SER A 51 3.38 0.20 3.50
C SER A 51 2.28 -0.86 3.39
N SER A 52 2.29 -1.68 2.35
CA SER A 52 1.33 -2.75 2.10
C SER A 52 1.87 -4.15 2.35
N SER A 53 3.16 -4.33 2.61
CA SER A 53 3.79 -5.65 2.78
C SER A 53 3.19 -6.49 3.91
N ALA A 54 2.76 -5.84 5.00
CA ALA A 54 2.12 -6.49 6.14
C ALA A 54 0.58 -6.51 6.06
N LEU A 55 -0.01 -6.00 4.98
CA LEU A 55 -1.45 -5.99 4.76
C LEU A 55 -1.85 -7.15 3.84
N ASP A 56 -3.01 -7.75 4.14
CA ASP A 56 -3.67 -8.63 3.19
C ASP A 56 -4.17 -7.82 1.98
N TYR A 57 -4.38 -8.51 0.87
CA TYR A 57 -4.74 -7.91 -0.41
C TYR A 57 -6.01 -7.03 -0.32
N ARG A 58 -6.99 -7.46 0.45
CA ARG A 58 -8.28 -6.78 0.61
C ARG A 58 -8.14 -5.48 1.41
N THR A 59 -7.39 -5.53 2.50
CA THR A 59 -7.09 -4.36 3.35
C THR A 59 -6.24 -3.33 2.60
N ASP A 60 -5.25 -3.77 1.83
CA ASP A 60 -4.42 -2.90 1.00
C ASP A 60 -5.25 -2.19 -0.09
N ALA A 61 -6.11 -2.92 -0.80
CA ALA A 61 -7.00 -2.33 -1.81
C ALA A 61 -7.97 -1.30 -1.20
N GLN A 62 -8.55 -1.61 -0.04
CA GLN A 62 -9.44 -0.69 0.67
C GLN A 62 -8.70 0.56 1.15
N LEU A 63 -7.49 0.41 1.68
CA LEU A 63 -6.66 1.53 2.10
C LEU A 63 -6.38 2.47 0.93
N ARG A 64 -5.94 1.95 -0.21
CA ARG A 64 -5.65 2.75 -1.42
C ARG A 64 -6.88 3.50 -1.92
N LYS A 65 -8.03 2.84 -1.94
CA LYS A 65 -9.29 3.48 -2.29
C LYS A 65 -9.60 4.65 -1.36
N THR A 66 -9.50 4.41 -0.05
CA THR A 66 -9.75 5.45 0.97
C THR A 66 -8.79 6.63 0.85
N LEU A 67 -7.48 6.37 0.63
CA LEU A 67 -6.49 7.43 0.44
C LEU A 67 -6.84 8.31 -0.76
N ARG A 68 -7.19 7.71 -1.90
CA ARG A 68 -7.58 8.44 -3.11
C ARG A 68 -8.84 9.29 -2.91
N GLU A 69 -9.85 8.74 -2.23
CA GLU A 69 -11.13 9.43 -2.03
C GLU A 69 -11.06 10.54 -0.98
N GLN A 70 -10.23 10.37 0.05
CA GLN A 70 -10.17 11.28 1.19
C GLN A 70 -9.05 12.32 1.10
N LEU A 71 -8.10 12.15 0.18
CA LEU A 71 -6.92 12.99 0.04
C LEU A 71 -6.73 13.47 -1.41
N PRO A 72 -7.73 14.15 -2.02
CA PRO A 72 -7.67 14.54 -3.42
C PRO A 72 -6.53 15.55 -3.73
N ASP A 73 -6.13 16.35 -2.71
CA ASP A 73 -5.10 17.39 -2.85
C ASP A 73 -3.72 16.94 -2.35
N THR A 74 -3.58 15.68 -1.93
CA THR A 74 -2.30 15.13 -1.45
C THR A 74 -1.59 14.35 -2.54
N THR A 75 -0.35 14.70 -2.83
CA THR A 75 0.51 13.87 -3.70
C THR A 75 0.95 12.61 -2.94
N ILE A 76 0.59 11.44 -3.47
CA ILE A 76 0.96 10.16 -2.85
C ILE A 76 2.08 9.52 -3.66
N VAL A 77 3.24 9.33 -3.01
CA VAL A 77 4.37 8.55 -3.54
C VAL A 77 4.34 7.18 -2.87
N MET A 78 4.07 6.14 -3.66
CA MET A 78 3.98 4.77 -3.16
C MET A 78 5.14 3.94 -3.69
N ILE A 79 5.90 3.34 -2.79
CA ILE A 79 6.96 2.39 -3.10
C ILE A 79 6.43 1.00 -2.76
N ALA A 80 6.33 0.13 -3.75
CA ALA A 80 5.79 -1.21 -3.56
C ALA A 80 6.45 -2.21 -4.52
N GLN A 81 6.47 -3.47 -4.10
CA GLN A 81 6.96 -4.58 -4.92
C GLN A 81 5.83 -5.23 -5.73
N ARG A 82 4.57 -5.07 -5.29
CA ARG A 82 3.40 -5.64 -5.97
C ARG A 82 2.85 -4.67 -7.02
N ILE A 83 2.72 -5.13 -8.26
CA ILE A 83 2.10 -4.34 -9.33
C ILE A 83 0.65 -4.00 -8.99
N SER A 84 -0.09 -4.91 -8.38
CA SER A 84 -1.46 -4.67 -7.90
C SER A 84 -1.58 -3.46 -6.97
N SER A 85 -0.51 -3.08 -6.28
CA SER A 85 -0.49 -1.90 -5.40
C SER A 85 -0.29 -0.59 -6.17
N VAL A 86 0.39 -0.59 -7.30
CA VAL A 86 0.78 0.63 -8.03
C VAL A 86 0.07 0.83 -9.36
N ARG A 87 -0.54 -0.20 -9.96
CA ARG A 87 -1.15 -0.13 -11.30
C ARG A 87 -2.24 0.93 -11.48
N PHE A 88 -2.82 1.43 -10.40
CA PHE A 88 -3.84 2.48 -10.42
C PHE A 88 -3.27 3.88 -10.15
N ALA A 89 -1.95 4.02 -10.04
CA ALA A 89 -1.29 5.31 -9.91
C ALA A 89 -1.33 6.05 -11.26
N ASP A 90 -1.37 7.38 -11.20
CA ASP A 90 -1.35 8.23 -12.40
C ASP A 90 -0.06 8.02 -13.20
N LYS A 91 1.04 7.77 -12.48
CA LYS A 91 2.35 7.46 -13.06
C LYS A 91 3.10 6.45 -12.21
N ILE A 92 3.81 5.55 -12.87
CA ILE A 92 4.64 4.51 -12.28
C ILE A 92 6.06 4.70 -12.77
N LEU A 93 7.00 4.74 -11.84
CA LEU A 93 8.43 4.72 -12.13
C LEU A 93 8.95 3.30 -11.90
N VAL A 94 9.48 2.67 -12.93
CA VAL A 94 10.12 1.36 -12.85
C VAL A 94 11.61 1.54 -12.66
N LEU A 95 12.14 0.96 -11.57
CA LEU A 95 13.56 1.02 -11.23
C LEU A 95 14.19 -0.37 -11.36
N ASP A 96 15.33 -0.44 -12.03
CA ASP A 96 16.20 -1.63 -12.04
C ASP A 96 17.65 -1.21 -11.81
N LYS A 97 18.30 -1.86 -10.85
CA LYS A 97 19.71 -1.59 -10.48
C LYS A 97 20.03 -0.10 -10.28
N GLY A 98 19.09 0.63 -9.65
CA GLY A 98 19.23 2.06 -9.38
C GLY A 98 19.01 2.99 -10.59
N LYS A 99 18.52 2.46 -11.71
CA LYS A 99 18.23 3.24 -12.92
C LYS A 99 16.73 3.23 -13.21
N ALA A 100 16.22 4.37 -13.67
CA ALA A 100 14.87 4.47 -14.20
C ALA A 100 14.83 3.84 -15.60
N ILE A 101 14.04 2.78 -15.74
CA ILE A 101 13.91 2.01 -17.01
C ILE A 101 12.52 2.10 -17.63
N GLY A 102 11.56 2.69 -16.93
CA GLY A 102 10.22 2.96 -17.42
C GLY A 102 9.54 4.04 -16.57
N PHE A 103 8.75 4.89 -17.22
CA PHE A 103 7.97 5.92 -16.53
C PHE A 103 6.70 6.22 -17.33
N GLY A 104 5.55 6.03 -16.72
CA GLY A 104 4.25 6.27 -17.34
C GLY A 104 3.10 5.55 -16.60
N PRO A 105 1.89 5.61 -17.14
CA PRO A 105 0.75 4.84 -16.62
C PRO A 105 0.93 3.33 -16.90
N ASP A 106 0.14 2.49 -16.17
CA ASP A 106 0.16 1.01 -16.28
C ASP A 106 0.09 0.53 -17.75
N GLU A 107 -0.87 1.01 -18.51
CA GLU A 107 -1.08 0.60 -19.92
C GLU A 107 0.13 0.88 -20.83
N GLU A 108 0.78 2.02 -20.62
CA GLU A 108 1.98 2.37 -21.38
C GLU A 108 3.15 1.46 -21.01
N LEU A 109 3.37 1.22 -19.73
CA LEU A 109 4.44 0.34 -19.25
C LEU A 109 4.22 -1.12 -19.66
N MET A 110 2.99 -1.60 -19.65
CA MET A 110 2.64 -2.92 -20.19
C MET A 110 3.00 -3.05 -21.68
N ARG A 111 2.96 -1.97 -22.44
CA ARG A 111 3.32 -1.97 -23.87
C ARG A 111 4.82 -1.79 -24.10
N THR A 112 5.48 -0.92 -23.34
CA THR A 112 6.83 -0.42 -23.65
C THR A 112 7.93 -0.96 -22.73
N CYS A 113 7.62 -1.42 -21.51
CA CYS A 113 8.61 -1.85 -20.52
C CYS A 113 8.57 -3.36 -20.32
N GLU A 114 9.58 -4.07 -20.83
CA GLU A 114 9.69 -5.54 -20.72
C GLU A 114 9.79 -5.99 -19.26
N VAL A 115 10.60 -5.28 -18.45
CA VAL A 115 10.78 -5.62 -17.03
C VAL A 115 9.46 -5.50 -16.28
N TYR A 116 8.66 -4.46 -16.57
CA TYR A 116 7.35 -4.31 -15.96
C TYR A 116 6.41 -5.47 -16.30
N ARG A 117 6.37 -5.88 -17.58
CA ARG A 117 5.58 -7.06 -18.01
C ARG A 117 6.02 -8.34 -17.31
N ASN A 118 7.34 -8.55 -17.18
CA ASN A 118 7.87 -9.75 -16.53
C ASN A 118 7.50 -9.82 -15.04
N ILE A 119 7.54 -8.68 -14.33
CA ILE A 119 7.08 -8.60 -12.95
C ILE A 119 5.57 -8.89 -12.88
N TYR A 120 4.78 -8.30 -13.79
CA TYR A 120 3.34 -8.57 -13.86
C TYR A 120 3.05 -10.06 -14.06
N ALA A 121 3.70 -10.68 -15.03
CA ALA A 121 3.50 -12.10 -15.34
C ALA A 121 3.90 -13.01 -14.16
N SER A 122 5.02 -12.72 -13.51
CA SER A 122 5.47 -13.52 -12.35
C SER A 122 4.48 -13.47 -11.18
N GLN A 123 3.88 -12.31 -10.91
CA GLN A 123 2.92 -12.14 -9.81
C GLN A 123 1.53 -12.72 -10.11
N HIS A 124 1.16 -12.90 -11.39
CA HIS A 124 -0.11 -13.52 -11.77
C HIS A 124 -0.01 -15.02 -11.98
N ALA A 125 1.17 -15.55 -12.28
CA ALA A 125 1.39 -17.00 -12.34
C ALA A 125 1.22 -17.66 -10.96
N ASP A 126 1.55 -16.96 -9.88
CA ASP A 126 1.38 -17.46 -8.51
C ASP A 126 -0.10 -17.47 -8.08
N ASP A 127 -0.96 -16.59 -8.65
CA ASP A 127 -2.40 -16.54 -8.35
C ASP A 127 -3.18 -17.68 -9.04
N GLU A 128 -2.74 -18.18 -10.21
CA GLU A 128 -3.39 -19.28 -10.93
C GLU A 128 -2.97 -20.66 -10.42
N GLY A 129 -1.84 -20.77 -9.71
CA GLY A 129 -1.33 -22.02 -9.14
C GLY A 129 -1.96 -22.42 -7.79
N GLY A 130 -2.82 -21.61 -7.20
CA GLY A 130 -3.40 -21.81 -5.86
C GLY A 130 -4.71 -22.62 -5.79
N PHE A 131 -5.20 -23.20 -6.90
CA PHE A 131 -6.39 -24.05 -6.92
C PHE A 131 -6.08 -25.43 -7.44
N HIS A 132 -5.28 -26.21 -6.73
CA HIS A 132 -5.26 -27.67 -6.80
C HIS A 132 -4.89 -28.21 -5.41
N GLU A 133 -5.89 -28.48 -4.62
CA GLU A 133 -6.30 -29.70 -3.90
C GLU A 133 -7.30 -29.34 -2.78
#